data_cfbc3c2e6dcbacdfc63b167b735e36a0
#
_entry.id   cfbc3c2e6dcbacdfc63b167b735e36a0
#
_cell.length_a   1.000
_cell.length_b   1.000
_cell.length_c   1.000
_cell.angle_alpha   90.00
_cell.angle_beta   90.00
_cell.angle_gamma   90.00
#
_symmetry.space_group_name_H-M   'P 1'
#
loop_
_entity.id
_entity.type
_entity.pdbx_description
1 polymer ?
#
loop_
_entity_poly.entity_id
_entity_poly.type
_entity_poly.pdbx_seq_one_letter_code
_entity_poly.pdbx_strand_id
1 'polypeptide(L)'
;MGTFAEKRQQLYESIQTFTPANEQEAVDKEVILRALRDVPNVFDRGAQAHMACSIWVVDPTFTQTLMVYHNIYNSWSWIGGHADGEADLAAVALRELQEETGVADAKLLLDGRVFSVEVLTVAGHEKRGVYVSSHLHLNVTYLAQANPAVNDLRIKPDENSGVKWVPINEACSLSTEPWIRDRIYQKLIAKTAQVKK
;
A
#
# COMPACT_ATOMS: atom_id res chain seq x y z
N MET A 1 16.87 -0.29 -16.97
CA MET A 1 15.75 0.43 -16.30
C MET A 1 14.79 0.85 -17.39
N GLY A 2 13.49 0.52 -17.27
CA GLY A 2 12.50 0.95 -18.28
C GLY A 2 12.17 2.42 -18.15
N THR A 3 11.69 3.02 -19.23
CA THR A 3 11.18 4.40 -19.24
C THR A 3 9.91 4.53 -18.42
N PHE A 4 9.50 5.74 -18.07
CA PHE A 4 8.22 6.00 -17.39
C PHE A 4 7.03 5.40 -18.16
N ALA A 5 7.01 5.55 -19.48
CA ALA A 5 5.93 5.04 -20.33
C ALA A 5 5.87 3.50 -20.28
N GLU A 6 7.00 2.82 -20.33
CA GLU A 6 7.08 1.35 -20.21
C GLU A 6 6.61 0.89 -18.82
N LYS A 7 7.01 1.57 -17.73
CA LYS A 7 6.57 1.25 -16.38
C LYS A 7 5.08 1.47 -16.18
N ARG A 8 4.53 2.58 -16.70
CA ARG A 8 3.08 2.86 -16.71
C ARG A 8 2.32 1.76 -17.45
N GLN A 9 2.81 1.32 -18.60
CA GLN A 9 2.18 0.26 -19.38
C GLN A 9 2.23 -1.08 -18.64
N GLN A 10 3.37 -1.44 -18.05
CA GLN A 10 3.52 -2.64 -17.22
C GLN A 10 2.57 -2.64 -16.02
N LEU A 11 2.41 -1.50 -15.33
CA LEU A 11 1.47 -1.35 -14.24
C LEU A 11 0.02 -1.56 -14.73
N TYR A 12 -0.34 -0.91 -15.85
CA TYR A 12 -1.67 -1.07 -16.45
C TYR A 12 -1.97 -2.54 -16.76
N GLU A 13 -1.06 -3.25 -17.42
CA GLU A 13 -1.20 -4.67 -17.77
C GLU A 13 -1.27 -5.56 -16.53
N SER A 14 -0.46 -5.27 -15.50
CA SER A 14 -0.50 -5.99 -14.23
C SER A 14 -1.86 -5.85 -13.54
N ILE A 15 -2.43 -4.64 -13.51
CA ILE A 15 -3.77 -4.42 -12.97
C ILE A 15 -4.84 -5.03 -13.89
N GLN A 16 -4.70 -4.94 -15.19
CA GLN A 16 -5.65 -5.52 -16.15
C GLN A 16 -5.77 -7.04 -15.99
N THR A 17 -4.65 -7.72 -15.76
CA THR A 17 -4.60 -9.18 -15.57
C THR A 17 -4.87 -9.61 -14.12
N PHE A 18 -4.90 -8.67 -13.17
CA PHE A 18 -5.19 -8.94 -11.77
C PHE A 18 -6.59 -9.55 -11.61
N THR A 19 -6.69 -10.66 -10.87
CA THR A 19 -7.96 -11.32 -10.56
C THR A 19 -8.51 -10.82 -9.24
N PRO A 20 -9.62 -10.08 -9.23
CA PRO A 20 -10.25 -9.58 -8.00
C PRO A 20 -10.70 -10.73 -7.08
N ALA A 21 -10.49 -10.61 -5.79
CA ALA A 21 -10.93 -11.56 -4.78
C ALA A 21 -12.36 -11.30 -4.29
N ASN A 22 -12.88 -10.11 -4.51
CA ASN A 22 -14.22 -9.71 -4.09
C ASN A 22 -14.77 -8.57 -4.99
N GLU A 23 -15.99 -8.15 -4.71
CA GLU A 23 -16.70 -7.09 -5.45
C GLU A 23 -16.00 -5.72 -5.35
N GLN A 24 -15.41 -5.38 -4.18
CA GLN A 24 -14.68 -4.13 -3.99
C GLN A 24 -13.48 -4.06 -4.94
N GLU A 25 -12.62 -5.09 -4.96
CA GLU A 25 -11.49 -5.13 -5.90
C GLU A 25 -11.93 -5.10 -7.36
N ALA A 26 -13.07 -5.73 -7.69
CA ALA A 26 -13.57 -5.74 -9.07
C ALA A 26 -13.98 -4.34 -9.53
N VAL A 27 -14.67 -3.57 -8.69
CA VAL A 27 -15.09 -2.19 -9.01
C VAL A 27 -13.90 -1.25 -8.98
N ASP A 28 -13.05 -1.32 -7.95
CA ASP A 28 -11.90 -0.44 -7.79
C ASP A 28 -10.86 -0.64 -8.90
N LYS A 29 -10.66 -1.88 -9.36
CA LYS A 29 -9.83 -2.19 -10.53
C LYS A 29 -10.25 -1.39 -11.75
N GLU A 30 -11.54 -1.35 -12.07
CA GLU A 30 -12.05 -0.62 -13.23
C GLU A 30 -11.88 0.90 -13.08
N VAL A 31 -12.03 1.43 -11.87
CA VAL A 31 -11.77 2.85 -11.58
C VAL A 31 -10.30 3.18 -11.81
N ILE A 32 -9.39 2.35 -11.29
CA ILE A 32 -7.95 2.55 -11.44
C ILE A 32 -7.51 2.43 -12.91
N LEU A 33 -7.99 1.41 -13.63
CA LEU A 33 -7.67 1.24 -15.05
C LEU A 33 -8.14 2.42 -15.90
N ARG A 34 -9.34 2.94 -15.61
CA ARG A 34 -9.87 4.13 -16.29
C ARG A 34 -8.99 5.35 -15.99
N ALA A 35 -8.62 5.58 -14.74
CA ALA A 35 -7.77 6.70 -14.36
C ALA A 35 -6.37 6.60 -15.01
N LEU A 36 -5.76 5.43 -15.01
CA LEU A 36 -4.49 5.18 -15.68
C LEU A 36 -4.56 5.46 -17.18
N ARG A 37 -5.70 5.23 -17.84
CA ARG A 37 -5.88 5.49 -19.27
C ARG A 37 -6.14 6.98 -19.55
N ASP A 38 -7.06 7.59 -18.78
CA ASP A 38 -7.73 8.84 -19.15
C ASP A 38 -7.18 10.08 -18.41
N VAL A 39 -6.42 9.90 -17.30
CA VAL A 39 -5.89 11.01 -16.49
C VAL A 39 -4.37 11.14 -16.73
N PRO A 40 -3.91 12.19 -17.44
CA PRO A 40 -2.49 12.32 -17.78
C PRO A 40 -1.56 12.45 -16.56
N ASN A 41 -2.00 13.16 -15.53
CA ASN A 41 -1.23 13.44 -14.32
C ASN A 41 -1.61 12.56 -13.13
N VAL A 42 -2.12 11.34 -13.39
CA VAL A 42 -2.59 10.41 -12.35
C VAL A 42 -1.50 9.98 -11.35
N PHE A 43 -0.23 10.12 -11.69
CA PHE A 43 0.90 9.86 -10.80
C PHE A 43 1.35 11.07 -9.97
N ASP A 44 0.73 12.25 -10.19
CA ASP A 44 1.01 13.46 -9.44
C ASP A 44 0.02 13.59 -8.27
N ARG A 45 0.53 13.79 -7.05
CA ARG A 45 -0.31 14.00 -5.85
C ARG A 45 -1.17 15.28 -5.91
N GLY A 46 -0.92 16.19 -6.86
CA GLY A 46 -1.78 17.33 -7.15
C GLY A 46 -3.09 16.95 -7.85
N ALA A 47 -3.20 15.76 -8.42
CA ALA A 47 -4.46 15.29 -9.00
C ALA A 47 -5.47 14.90 -7.92
N GLN A 48 -6.76 15.19 -8.15
CA GLN A 48 -7.83 14.89 -7.19
C GLN A 48 -7.98 13.40 -6.89
N ALA A 49 -7.63 12.55 -7.85
CA ALA A 49 -7.43 11.11 -7.67
C ALA A 49 -6.07 10.76 -8.26
N HIS A 50 -5.19 10.19 -7.47
CA HIS A 50 -3.82 9.91 -7.89
C HIS A 50 -3.31 8.57 -7.38
N MET A 51 -2.31 8.04 -8.09
CA MET A 51 -1.73 6.74 -7.77
C MET A 51 -0.97 6.80 -6.43
N ALA A 52 -1.26 5.80 -5.62
CA ALA A 52 -0.55 5.49 -4.39
C ALA A 52 -0.20 4.01 -4.38
N CYS A 53 0.72 3.62 -3.54
CA CYS A 53 1.04 2.22 -3.31
C CYS A 53 1.10 1.90 -1.83
N SER A 54 0.85 0.63 -1.52
CA SER A 54 1.03 0.08 -0.19
C SER A 54 1.80 -1.23 -0.27
N ILE A 55 2.39 -1.62 0.84
CA ILE A 55 3.08 -2.89 0.96
C ILE A 55 2.57 -3.62 2.21
N TRP A 56 2.06 -4.84 2.01
CA TRP A 56 1.69 -5.76 3.07
C TRP A 56 2.87 -6.67 3.33
N VAL A 57 3.50 -6.52 4.49
CA VAL A 57 4.75 -7.21 4.81
C VAL A 57 4.48 -8.32 5.81
N VAL A 58 4.91 -9.54 5.48
CA VAL A 58 4.77 -10.72 6.35
C VAL A 58 6.14 -11.27 6.76
N ASP A 59 6.17 -11.93 7.91
CA ASP A 59 7.33 -12.69 8.33
C ASP A 59 7.49 -14.00 7.52
N PRO A 60 8.64 -14.72 7.56
CA PRO A 60 8.86 -15.94 6.81
C PRO A 60 7.87 -17.08 7.14
N THR A 61 7.20 -17.02 8.30
CA THR A 61 6.21 -18.02 8.69
C THR A 61 4.76 -17.64 8.35
N PHE A 62 4.55 -16.42 7.84
CA PHE A 62 3.23 -15.84 7.54
C PHE A 62 2.32 -15.78 8.78
N THR A 63 2.91 -15.58 9.95
CA THR A 63 2.18 -15.46 11.22
C THR A 63 2.12 -14.04 11.74
N GLN A 64 3.03 -13.18 11.28
CA GLN A 64 3.11 -11.78 11.66
C GLN A 64 3.04 -10.87 10.43
N THR A 65 2.57 -9.66 10.64
CA THR A 65 2.65 -8.55 9.67
C THR A 65 3.26 -7.31 10.31
N LEU A 66 3.95 -6.50 9.51
CA LEU A 66 4.54 -5.24 9.96
C LEU A 66 3.51 -4.13 9.86
N MET A 67 3.38 -3.34 10.91
CA MET A 67 2.49 -2.18 10.94
C MET A 67 3.18 -0.94 11.51
N VAL A 68 2.74 0.23 11.06
CA VAL A 68 3.16 1.54 11.54
C VAL A 68 2.00 2.25 12.23
N TYR A 69 2.27 3.05 13.27
CA TYR A 69 1.27 3.93 13.87
C TYR A 69 1.28 5.28 13.14
N HIS A 70 0.35 5.46 12.22
CA HIS A 70 0.30 6.61 11.34
C HIS A 70 -0.23 7.86 12.06
N ASN A 71 0.55 8.96 12.07
CA ASN A 71 0.25 10.16 12.85
C ASN A 71 -1.03 10.89 12.44
N ILE A 72 -1.32 10.96 11.12
CA ILE A 72 -2.52 11.66 10.60
C ILE A 72 -3.79 10.84 10.91
N TYR A 73 -3.76 9.53 10.68
CA TYR A 73 -4.93 8.66 10.88
C TYR A 73 -5.11 8.26 12.34
N ASN A 74 -4.08 8.46 13.18
CA ASN A 74 -4.08 8.06 14.58
C ASN A 74 -4.48 6.57 14.74
N SER A 75 -3.91 5.73 13.90
CA SER A 75 -4.27 4.33 13.72
C SER A 75 -3.04 3.50 13.37
N TRP A 76 -3.04 2.21 13.76
CA TRP A 76 -2.11 1.23 13.20
C TRP A 76 -2.50 0.94 11.76
N SER A 77 -1.53 1.08 10.86
CA SER A 77 -1.72 1.02 9.42
C SER A 77 -0.64 0.17 8.75
N TRP A 78 -0.93 -0.29 7.56
CA TRP A 78 0.09 -0.79 6.63
C TRP A 78 1.01 0.33 6.17
N ILE A 79 2.08 -0.01 5.50
CA ILE A 79 3.05 0.96 4.98
C ILE A 79 2.66 1.35 3.55
N GLY A 80 2.84 2.60 3.18
CA GLY A 80 2.57 3.06 1.83
C GLY A 80 2.85 4.53 1.59
N GLY A 81 2.84 4.92 0.33
CA GLY A 81 3.13 6.28 -0.07
C GLY A 81 2.56 6.64 -1.45
N HIS A 82 2.82 7.87 -1.86
CA HIS A 82 2.38 8.39 -3.16
C HIS A 82 3.35 8.00 -4.28
N ALA A 83 2.83 7.91 -5.48
CA ALA A 83 3.62 7.68 -6.69
C ALA A 83 4.62 8.82 -6.97
N ASP A 84 4.21 10.08 -6.73
CA ASP A 84 5.04 11.28 -6.91
C ASP A 84 5.78 11.36 -8.24
N GLY A 85 5.08 11.01 -9.32
CA GLY A 85 5.63 11.01 -10.67
C GLY A 85 6.35 9.71 -11.06
N GLU A 86 6.42 8.71 -10.17
CA GLU A 86 7.02 7.42 -10.48
C GLU A 86 5.96 6.38 -10.87
N ALA A 87 6.20 5.64 -11.96
CA ALA A 87 5.30 4.59 -12.42
C ALA A 87 5.70 3.19 -11.93
N ASP A 88 6.89 3.02 -11.39
CA ASP A 88 7.34 1.77 -10.75
C ASP A 88 6.86 1.70 -9.30
N LEU A 89 5.57 1.47 -9.11
CA LEU A 89 4.96 1.47 -7.77
C LEU A 89 5.51 0.36 -6.85
N ALA A 90 6.03 -0.72 -7.41
CA ALA A 90 6.70 -1.76 -6.62
C ALA A 90 8.00 -1.24 -6.00
N ALA A 91 8.79 -0.48 -6.77
CA ALA A 91 10.00 0.16 -6.27
C ALA A 91 9.67 1.27 -5.24
N VAL A 92 8.60 2.05 -5.50
CA VAL A 92 8.10 3.05 -4.53
C VAL A 92 7.72 2.39 -3.20
N ALA A 93 6.93 1.31 -3.24
CA ALA A 93 6.47 0.60 -2.05
C ALA A 93 7.63 0.04 -1.20
N LEU A 94 8.68 -0.50 -1.82
CA LEU A 94 9.89 -0.95 -1.12
C LEU A 94 10.68 0.21 -0.50
N ARG A 95 10.74 1.36 -1.19
CA ARG A 95 11.40 2.57 -0.67
C ARG A 95 10.65 3.11 0.55
N GLU A 96 9.32 3.26 0.47
CA GLU A 96 8.50 3.69 1.60
C GLU A 96 8.65 2.74 2.80
N LEU A 97 8.66 1.42 2.56
CA LEU A 97 8.93 0.45 3.61
C LEU A 97 10.25 0.73 4.33
N GLN A 98 11.32 0.95 3.57
CA GLN A 98 12.63 1.24 4.15
C GLN A 98 12.65 2.58 4.90
N GLU A 99 12.04 3.62 4.33
CA GLU A 99 12.00 4.96 4.91
C GLU A 99 11.18 5.00 6.21
N GLU A 100 9.99 4.39 6.21
CA GLU A 100 9.07 4.44 7.34
C GLU A 100 9.41 3.47 8.48
N THR A 101 10.12 2.38 8.17
CA THR A 101 10.32 1.29 9.14
C THR A 101 11.77 0.86 9.36
N GLY A 102 12.69 1.22 8.47
CA GLY A 102 14.05 0.76 8.45
C GLY A 102 14.27 -0.62 7.84
N VAL A 103 13.22 -1.32 7.45
CA VAL A 103 13.32 -2.66 6.82
C VAL A 103 13.88 -2.54 5.41
N ALA A 104 15.06 -3.15 5.16
CA ALA A 104 15.78 -3.05 3.91
C ALA A 104 15.96 -4.39 3.18
N ASP A 105 15.67 -5.52 3.82
CA ASP A 105 15.86 -6.86 3.27
C ASP A 105 14.58 -7.48 2.70
N ALA A 106 13.50 -6.70 2.61
CA ALA A 106 12.21 -7.17 2.14
C ALA A 106 12.28 -7.65 0.69
N LYS A 107 11.64 -8.79 0.43
CA LYS A 107 11.52 -9.38 -0.90
C LYS A 107 10.06 -9.39 -1.32
N LEU A 108 9.77 -8.82 -2.49
CA LEU A 108 8.45 -8.94 -3.08
C LEU A 108 8.13 -10.40 -3.35
N LEU A 109 6.96 -10.83 -2.95
CA LEU A 109 6.39 -12.12 -3.30
C LEU A 109 5.59 -12.02 -4.61
N LEU A 110 5.09 -13.14 -5.11
CA LEU A 110 4.28 -13.21 -6.33
C LEU A 110 4.99 -12.58 -7.56
N ASP A 111 6.32 -12.65 -7.60
CA ASP A 111 7.14 -12.04 -8.67
C ASP A 111 6.91 -10.52 -8.81
N GLY A 112 6.58 -9.84 -7.70
CA GLY A 112 6.28 -8.41 -7.69
C GLY A 112 4.96 -8.03 -8.34
N ARG A 113 4.07 -8.99 -8.60
CA ARG A 113 2.73 -8.71 -9.13
C ARG A 113 1.84 -8.05 -8.10
N VAL A 114 0.84 -7.33 -8.60
CA VAL A 114 -0.20 -6.70 -7.78
C VAL A 114 -0.89 -7.72 -6.89
N PHE A 115 -0.88 -7.47 -5.58
CA PHE A 115 -1.50 -8.32 -4.57
C PHE A 115 -2.94 -7.89 -4.28
N SER A 116 -3.20 -6.58 -4.26
CA SER A 116 -4.54 -6.03 -4.00
C SER A 116 -4.69 -4.66 -4.63
N VAL A 117 -5.91 -4.21 -4.88
CA VAL A 117 -6.24 -2.88 -5.40
C VAL A 117 -7.37 -2.24 -4.60
N GLU A 118 -7.25 -0.94 -4.33
CA GLU A 118 -8.20 -0.17 -3.53
C GLU A 118 -8.35 1.26 -4.04
N VAL A 119 -9.55 1.80 -4.00
CA VAL A 119 -9.80 3.24 -4.07
C VAL A 119 -10.06 3.74 -2.66
N LEU A 120 -9.09 4.47 -2.10
CA LEU A 120 -9.13 4.92 -0.72
C LEU A 120 -9.50 6.41 -0.65
N THR A 121 -10.41 6.75 0.25
CA THR A 121 -10.79 8.13 0.52
C THR A 121 -9.85 8.75 1.54
N VAL A 122 -9.25 9.90 1.21
CA VAL A 122 -8.46 10.71 2.14
C VAL A 122 -9.27 11.94 2.50
N ALA A 123 -9.61 12.09 3.77
CA ALA A 123 -10.29 13.28 4.28
C ALA A 123 -9.36 14.51 4.23
N GLY A 124 -9.96 15.70 4.10
CA GLY A 124 -9.20 16.94 4.19
C GLY A 124 -8.47 17.05 5.54
N HIS A 125 -7.20 17.42 5.49
CA HIS A 125 -6.34 17.48 6.68
C HIS A 125 -5.30 18.60 6.56
N GLU A 126 -4.62 18.91 7.66
CA GLU A 126 -3.45 19.79 7.64
C GLU A 126 -2.17 18.94 7.61
N LYS A 127 -1.25 19.29 6.71
CA LYS A 127 0.11 18.71 6.65
C LYS A 127 1.13 19.86 6.65
N ARG A 128 2.00 19.91 7.66
CA ARG A 128 3.04 20.95 7.81
C ARG A 128 2.47 22.38 7.75
N GLY A 129 1.30 22.59 8.37
CA GLY A 129 0.63 23.91 8.40
C GLY A 129 -0.08 24.32 7.12
N VAL A 130 -0.21 23.44 6.14
CA VAL A 130 -0.93 23.66 4.88
C VAL A 130 -2.14 22.74 4.81
N TYR A 131 -3.29 23.31 4.48
CA TYR A 131 -4.51 22.50 4.26
C TYR A 131 -4.40 21.70 2.97
N VAL A 132 -4.65 20.40 3.07
CA VAL A 132 -4.77 19.45 1.95
C VAL A 132 -6.24 19.08 1.80
N SER A 133 -6.79 19.30 0.60
CA SER A 133 -8.19 18.96 0.28
C SER A 133 -8.41 17.46 0.29
N SER A 134 -9.65 17.05 0.53
CA SER A 134 -10.06 15.64 0.36
C SER A 134 -9.79 15.16 -1.05
N HIS A 135 -9.28 13.93 -1.19
CA HIS A 135 -8.89 13.34 -2.47
C HIS A 135 -8.97 11.81 -2.42
N LEU A 136 -8.67 11.16 -3.53
CA LEU A 136 -8.67 9.70 -3.63
C LEU A 136 -7.26 9.18 -3.89
N HIS A 137 -6.85 8.17 -3.14
CA HIS A 137 -5.72 7.33 -3.49
C HIS A 137 -6.20 6.15 -4.34
N LEU A 138 -5.68 6.05 -5.55
CA LEU A 138 -5.81 4.90 -6.42
C LEU A 138 -4.67 3.95 -6.04
N ASN A 139 -4.93 3.11 -5.04
CA ASN A 139 -3.92 2.35 -4.34
C ASN A 139 -3.67 0.98 -4.98
N VAL A 140 -2.41 0.62 -5.09
CA VAL A 140 -1.94 -0.71 -5.50
C VAL A 140 -1.12 -1.30 -4.37
N THR A 141 -1.53 -2.46 -3.86
CA THR A 141 -0.85 -3.14 -2.75
C THR A 141 0.04 -4.25 -3.29
N TYR A 142 1.27 -4.31 -2.78
CA TYR A 142 2.22 -5.39 -3.01
C TYR A 142 2.34 -6.26 -1.75
N LEU A 143 2.66 -7.54 -1.95
CA LEU A 143 3.00 -8.46 -0.86
C LEU A 143 4.51 -8.63 -0.79
N ALA A 144 5.07 -8.46 0.41
CA ALA A 144 6.49 -8.69 0.64
C ALA A 144 6.74 -9.57 1.87
N GLN A 145 7.92 -10.14 1.91
CA GLN A 145 8.41 -10.91 3.06
C GLN A 145 9.69 -10.27 3.59
N ALA A 146 9.78 -10.11 4.91
CA ALA A 146 10.98 -9.65 5.61
C ALA A 146 11.16 -10.43 6.92
N ASN A 147 12.41 -10.51 7.39
CA ASN A 147 12.70 -11.24 8.61
C ASN A 147 12.72 -10.30 9.83
N PRO A 148 11.83 -10.49 10.83
CA PRO A 148 11.82 -9.68 12.05
C PRO A 148 13.14 -9.68 12.83
N ALA A 149 13.94 -10.75 12.72
CA ALA A 149 15.16 -10.92 13.50
C ALA A 149 16.39 -10.16 12.96
N VAL A 150 16.33 -9.65 11.72
CA VAL A 150 17.48 -9.03 11.05
C VAL A 150 17.32 -7.53 10.81
N ASN A 151 16.17 -6.96 11.16
CA ASN A 151 15.87 -5.55 10.94
C ASN A 151 15.72 -4.80 12.27
N ASP A 152 16.49 -3.72 12.43
CA ASP A 152 16.28 -2.73 13.48
C ASP A 152 15.17 -1.77 13.05
N LEU A 153 13.99 -1.93 13.63
CA LEU A 153 12.83 -1.10 13.31
C LEU A 153 13.07 0.36 13.73
N ARG A 154 12.74 1.29 12.86
CA ARG A 154 12.85 2.73 13.09
C ARG A 154 11.57 3.43 12.71
N ILE A 155 11.20 4.48 13.43
CA ILE A 155 10.11 5.37 13.07
C ILE A 155 10.58 6.45 12.08
N LYS A 156 9.65 6.99 11.30
CA LYS A 156 9.80 8.22 10.51
C LYS A 156 8.94 9.30 11.20
N PRO A 157 9.51 10.12 12.11
CA PRO A 157 8.73 10.92 13.06
C PRO A 157 7.72 11.89 12.46
N ASP A 158 7.92 12.32 11.22
CA ASP A 158 6.99 13.18 10.48
C ASP A 158 5.80 12.41 9.86
N GLU A 159 5.83 11.07 9.86
CA GLU A 159 4.78 10.22 9.29
C GLU A 159 4.21 9.22 10.30
N ASN A 160 5.07 8.60 11.12
CA ASN A 160 4.64 7.60 12.10
C ASN A 160 5.33 7.78 13.46
N SER A 161 4.70 7.27 14.52
CA SER A 161 5.20 7.29 15.89
C SER A 161 5.37 5.90 16.49
N GLY A 162 5.17 4.85 15.70
CA GLY A 162 5.40 3.47 16.11
C GLY A 162 5.56 2.55 14.91
N VAL A 163 6.42 1.53 15.07
CA VAL A 163 6.61 0.44 14.10
C VAL A 163 6.70 -0.85 14.88
N LYS A 164 5.94 -1.87 14.51
CA LYS A 164 6.01 -3.19 15.15
C LYS A 164 5.54 -4.32 14.26
N TRP A 165 6.07 -5.49 14.52
CA TRP A 165 5.49 -6.75 14.06
C TRP A 165 4.33 -7.14 14.99
N VAL A 166 3.23 -7.56 14.39
CA VAL A 166 2.02 -7.99 15.11
C VAL A 166 1.54 -9.33 14.59
N PRO A 167 0.91 -10.17 15.41
CA PRO A 167 0.23 -11.34 14.90
C PRO A 167 -0.75 -10.94 13.78
N ILE A 168 -0.69 -11.62 12.63
CA ILE A 168 -1.43 -11.20 11.44
C ILE A 168 -2.96 -11.14 11.69
N ASN A 169 -3.47 -11.99 12.56
CA ASN A 169 -4.89 -12.03 12.96
C ASN A 169 -5.29 -10.87 13.88
N GLU A 170 -4.32 -10.16 14.48
CA GLU A 170 -4.57 -9.01 15.35
C GLU A 170 -4.55 -7.67 14.58
N ALA A 171 -4.06 -7.65 13.33
CA ALA A 171 -3.95 -6.42 12.54
C ALA A 171 -5.29 -5.66 12.43
N CYS A 172 -6.41 -6.39 12.30
CA CYS A 172 -7.74 -5.77 12.27
C CYS A 172 -8.10 -5.06 13.57
N SER A 173 -7.78 -5.65 14.73
CA SER A 173 -8.15 -5.08 16.04
C SER A 173 -7.32 -3.84 16.41
N LEU A 174 -6.17 -3.66 15.78
CA LEU A 174 -5.28 -2.52 16.01
C LEU A 174 -5.68 -1.28 15.21
N SER A 175 -6.41 -1.45 14.10
CA SER A 175 -6.85 -0.33 13.28
C SER A 175 -8.10 0.32 13.87
N THR A 176 -8.06 1.66 14.00
CA THR A 176 -9.19 2.48 14.42
C THR A 176 -10.12 2.89 13.27
N GLU A 177 -9.77 2.51 12.04
CA GLU A 177 -10.50 2.83 10.81
C GLU A 177 -11.41 1.67 10.40
N PRO A 178 -12.73 1.70 10.68
CA PRO A 178 -13.62 0.56 10.50
C PRO A 178 -13.64 0.04 9.05
N TRP A 179 -13.67 0.94 8.07
CA TRP A 179 -13.72 0.55 6.66
C TRP A 179 -12.43 -0.16 6.21
N ILE A 180 -11.25 0.38 6.60
CA ILE A 180 -9.94 -0.22 6.32
C ILE A 180 -9.85 -1.60 6.96
N ARG A 181 -10.24 -1.70 8.25
CA ARG A 181 -10.25 -2.95 9.00
C ARG A 181 -11.12 -4.01 8.30
N ASP A 182 -12.38 -3.66 8.01
CA ASP A 182 -13.41 -4.63 7.60
C ASP A 182 -13.35 -4.97 6.10
N ARG A 183 -12.87 -4.05 5.25
CA ARG A 183 -12.81 -4.23 3.80
C ARG A 183 -11.42 -4.53 3.26
N ILE A 184 -10.38 -4.00 3.90
CA ILE A 184 -9.02 -4.12 3.40
C ILE A 184 -8.24 -5.17 4.19
N TYR A 185 -8.04 -4.99 5.50
CA TYR A 185 -7.17 -5.90 6.26
C TYR A 185 -7.71 -7.32 6.33
N GLN A 186 -9.02 -7.53 6.51
CA GLN A 186 -9.61 -8.87 6.45
C GLN A 186 -9.34 -9.55 5.10
N LYS A 187 -9.47 -8.81 4.00
CA LYS A 187 -9.16 -9.28 2.66
C LYS A 187 -7.67 -9.65 2.51
N LEU A 188 -6.75 -8.76 2.93
CA LEU A 188 -5.31 -9.01 2.83
C LEU A 188 -4.89 -10.24 3.64
N ILE A 189 -5.42 -10.42 4.85
CA ILE A 189 -5.18 -11.59 5.70
C ILE A 189 -5.67 -12.87 4.99
N ALA A 190 -6.88 -12.85 4.44
CA ALA A 190 -7.44 -13.99 3.73
C ALA A 190 -6.63 -14.36 2.47
N LYS A 191 -6.19 -13.36 1.70
CA LYS A 191 -5.32 -13.54 0.52
C LYS A 191 -3.94 -14.08 0.93
N THR A 192 -3.35 -13.56 2.01
CA THR A 192 -2.07 -14.03 2.54
C THR A 192 -2.11 -15.53 2.90
N ALA A 193 -3.21 -15.99 3.50
CA ALA A 193 -3.39 -17.40 3.82
C ALA A 193 -3.46 -18.32 2.58
N GLN A 194 -3.80 -17.79 1.41
CA GLN A 194 -3.80 -18.52 0.15
C GLN A 194 -2.39 -18.61 -0.46
N VAL A 195 -1.55 -17.60 -0.26
CA VAL A 195 -0.15 -17.59 -0.75
C VAL A 195 0.74 -18.54 0.05
N LYS A 196 0.44 -18.72 1.33
CA LYS A 196 1.18 -19.63 2.24
C LYS A 196 1.11 -21.12 1.83
N LYS A 197 0.11 -21.50 1.04
CA LYS A 197 -0.10 -22.89 0.60
C LYS A 197 0.82 -23.26 -0.56
#